data_fdee35da6ed569f5f98996f5fb21de45
#
_entry.id   fdee35da6ed569f5f98996f5fb21de45
#
_cell.length_a   1.000
_cell.length_b   1.000
_cell.length_c   1.000
_cell.angle_alpha   90.00
_cell.angle_beta   90.00
_cell.angle_gamma   90.00
#
_symmetry.space_group_name_H-M   'P 1'
#
loop_
_entity.id
_entity.type
_entity.pdbx_description
1 polymer ?
#
loop_
_entity_poly.entity_id
_entity_poly.type
_entity_poly.pdbx_seq_one_letter_code
_entity_poly.pdbx_strand_id
1 'polypeptide(L)'
;MTEAVVESAESTESAETEIRTVEQLRELLGEPMERAINKERTRLLPIDRQWLAASPLCLIATCDDQGNCDVSPKGDPPGFAKVLDETRLAIPERPGNRRADGYLNMLRNPHVGLIFLIPGRNETLRVNGRVRLVRDAPYFDEMVVKNHRPILALEVEIEQVFFHCAKAFMRSSLWKPQTWDPDQLPQHAAIVKSVQWTRESLEELTEYYGESYEKSMYITKK
;
A
#
# COMPACT_ATOMS: atom_id res chain seq x y z
N MET A 1 2.34 -18.78 49.41
CA MET A 1 3.23 -19.57 48.51
C MET A 1 2.47 -20.10 47.29
N THR A 2 1.50 -19.35 46.76
CA THR A 2 0.65 -19.82 45.62
C THR A 2 0.67 -18.88 44.42
N GLU A 3 1.22 -17.67 44.55
CA GLU A 3 1.27 -16.71 43.44
C GLU A 3 2.52 -16.87 42.51
N ALA A 4 3.65 -17.32 43.08
CA ALA A 4 4.88 -17.47 42.29
C ALA A 4 4.89 -18.67 41.30
N VAL A 5 3.99 -19.63 41.50
CA VAL A 5 3.90 -20.84 40.64
C VAL A 5 3.04 -20.58 39.39
N VAL A 6 2.04 -19.67 39.49
CA VAL A 6 1.16 -19.34 38.35
C VAL A 6 1.91 -18.48 37.32
N GLU A 7 2.69 -17.50 37.78
CA GLU A 7 3.44 -16.60 36.91
C GLU A 7 4.54 -17.32 36.08
N SER A 8 5.15 -18.37 36.65
CA SER A 8 6.15 -19.18 35.93
C SER A 8 5.54 -20.13 34.90
N ALA A 9 4.30 -20.60 35.10
CA ALA A 9 3.59 -21.48 34.15
C ALA A 9 3.08 -20.70 32.94
N GLU A 10 2.49 -19.51 33.16
CA GLU A 10 2.06 -18.64 32.04
C GLU A 10 3.20 -18.15 31.17
N SER A 11 4.38 -17.85 31.77
CA SER A 11 5.55 -17.42 31.01
C SER A 11 6.21 -18.56 30.20
N THR A 12 6.13 -19.80 30.65
CA THR A 12 6.64 -20.98 29.94
C THR A 12 5.69 -21.43 28.83
N GLU A 13 4.38 -21.40 29.04
CA GLU A 13 3.37 -21.79 28.06
C GLU A 13 3.32 -20.79 26.87
N SER A 14 3.51 -19.49 27.11
CA SER A 14 3.64 -18.49 26.05
C SER A 14 4.92 -18.64 25.23
N ALA A 15 5.99 -19.17 25.83
CA ALA A 15 7.26 -19.40 25.14
C ALA A 15 7.20 -20.61 24.17
N GLU A 16 6.34 -21.61 24.45
CA GLU A 16 6.16 -22.77 23.57
C GLU A 16 5.24 -22.51 22.36
N THR A 17 4.39 -21.50 22.43
CA THR A 17 3.42 -21.17 21.34
C THR A 17 3.91 -20.10 20.39
N GLU A 18 4.87 -19.29 20.81
CA GLU A 18 5.41 -18.20 19.98
C GLU A 18 6.59 -18.67 19.11
N ILE A 19 6.49 -18.42 17.79
CA ILE A 19 7.57 -18.65 16.83
C ILE A 19 8.57 -17.49 16.91
N ARG A 20 9.80 -17.77 17.35
CA ARG A 20 10.84 -16.77 17.58
C ARG A 20 12.09 -16.95 16.71
N THR A 21 12.23 -18.09 16.04
CA THR A 21 13.38 -18.37 15.18
C THR A 21 12.97 -18.78 13.78
N VAL A 22 13.92 -18.63 12.84
CA VAL A 22 13.73 -19.03 11.45
C VAL A 22 13.54 -20.56 11.36
N GLU A 23 14.25 -21.32 12.18
CA GLU A 23 14.20 -22.79 12.24
C GLU A 23 12.80 -23.26 12.63
N GLN A 24 12.23 -22.72 13.72
CA GLN A 24 10.86 -23.00 14.15
C GLN A 24 9.84 -22.67 13.05
N LEU A 25 10.02 -21.53 12.36
CA LEU A 25 9.16 -21.16 11.23
C LEU A 25 9.27 -22.17 10.08
N ARG A 26 10.49 -22.64 9.76
CA ARG A 26 10.73 -23.62 8.70
C ARG A 26 10.20 -25.02 9.05
N GLU A 27 10.26 -25.43 10.28
CA GLU A 27 9.61 -26.68 10.75
C GLU A 27 8.11 -26.69 10.46
N LEU A 28 7.42 -25.55 10.65
CA LEU A 28 5.98 -25.43 10.41
C LEU A 28 5.62 -25.28 8.93
N LEU A 29 6.34 -24.42 8.20
CA LEU A 29 5.96 -24.02 6.84
C LEU A 29 6.72 -24.81 5.77
N GLY A 30 7.81 -25.48 6.13
CA GLY A 30 8.74 -26.09 5.19
C GLY A 30 9.62 -25.07 4.47
N GLU A 31 10.52 -25.57 3.64
CA GLU A 31 11.36 -24.74 2.80
C GLU A 31 10.59 -24.12 1.62
N PRO A 32 10.98 -22.93 1.16
CA PRO A 32 10.32 -22.30 0.02
C PRO A 32 10.59 -23.11 -1.25
N MET A 33 9.55 -23.27 -2.08
CA MET A 33 9.72 -23.90 -3.38
C MET A 33 10.71 -23.12 -4.24
N GLU A 34 11.60 -23.80 -4.95
CA GLU A 34 12.61 -23.23 -5.84
C GLU A 34 12.02 -22.18 -6.81
N ARG A 35 10.87 -22.48 -7.43
CA ARG A 35 10.16 -21.54 -8.32
C ARG A 35 9.68 -20.26 -7.62
N ALA A 36 9.56 -20.26 -6.29
CA ALA A 36 9.15 -19.07 -5.54
C ALA A 36 10.35 -18.17 -5.23
N ILE A 37 11.54 -18.74 -5.12
CA ILE A 37 12.81 -18.02 -4.93
C ILE A 37 13.27 -17.41 -6.27
N ASN A 38 13.28 -18.22 -7.32
CA ASN A 38 13.88 -17.86 -8.62
C ASN A 38 13.05 -16.84 -9.46
N LYS A 39 11.90 -16.40 -8.97
CA LYS A 39 11.07 -15.41 -9.68
C LYS A 39 11.50 -13.95 -9.46
N GLU A 40 12.36 -13.70 -8.48
CA GLU A 40 12.80 -12.35 -8.12
C GLU A 40 13.79 -11.79 -9.14
N ARG A 41 13.63 -10.54 -9.48
CA ARG A 41 14.43 -9.80 -10.47
C ARG A 41 14.72 -8.39 -9.95
N THR A 42 15.77 -7.78 -10.46
CA THR A 42 16.18 -6.41 -10.11
C THR A 42 15.82 -5.37 -11.19
N ARG A 43 15.13 -5.81 -12.25
CA ARG A 43 14.73 -4.96 -13.37
C ARG A 43 13.38 -5.36 -13.96
N LEU A 44 12.70 -4.41 -14.54
CA LEU A 44 11.40 -4.59 -15.19
C LEU A 44 11.57 -5.30 -16.55
N LEU A 45 10.84 -6.37 -16.74
CA LEU A 45 10.63 -7.01 -18.03
C LEU A 45 9.46 -6.34 -18.79
N PRO A 46 9.28 -6.61 -20.10
CA PRO A 46 8.15 -6.09 -20.87
C PRO A 46 6.78 -6.36 -20.22
N ILE A 47 6.58 -7.54 -19.63
CA ILE A 47 5.31 -7.91 -18.96
C ILE A 47 5.07 -7.08 -17.70
N ASP A 48 6.11 -6.72 -16.94
CA ASP A 48 5.97 -5.87 -15.76
C ASP A 48 5.54 -4.45 -16.16
N ARG A 49 6.10 -3.92 -17.26
CA ARG A 49 5.72 -2.63 -17.82
C ARG A 49 4.27 -2.61 -18.30
N GLN A 50 3.81 -3.70 -18.93
CA GLN A 50 2.40 -3.87 -19.30
C GLN A 50 1.48 -3.89 -18.07
N TRP A 51 1.91 -4.57 -17.01
CA TRP A 51 1.17 -4.60 -15.75
C TRP A 51 1.06 -3.22 -15.12
N LEU A 52 2.17 -2.49 -15.03
CA LEU A 52 2.20 -1.12 -14.49
C LEU A 52 1.32 -0.17 -15.32
N ALA A 53 1.35 -0.31 -16.65
CA ALA A 53 0.51 0.48 -17.56
C ALA A 53 -0.99 0.20 -17.40
N ALA A 54 -1.37 -1.00 -16.91
CA ALA A 54 -2.77 -1.38 -16.69
C ALA A 54 -3.24 -1.17 -15.23
N SER A 55 -2.30 -0.89 -14.29
CA SER A 55 -2.62 -0.76 -12.86
C SER A 55 -3.13 0.64 -12.52
N PRO A 56 -4.35 0.77 -11.96
CA PRO A 56 -4.89 2.03 -11.46
C PRO A 56 -4.59 2.24 -9.96
N LEU A 57 -4.08 1.24 -9.25
CA LEU A 57 -3.93 1.27 -7.80
C LEU A 57 -2.61 0.62 -7.36
N CYS A 58 -1.95 1.28 -6.40
CA CYS A 58 -0.79 0.75 -5.70
C CYS A 58 -0.94 0.97 -4.20
N LEU A 59 -0.57 -0.02 -3.39
CA LEU A 59 -0.34 0.13 -1.97
C LEU A 59 1.15 0.34 -1.73
N ILE A 60 1.51 1.34 -0.93
CA ILE A 60 2.88 1.69 -0.58
C ILE A 60 3.08 1.44 0.91
N ALA A 61 3.91 0.48 1.25
CA ALA A 61 4.37 0.23 2.61
C ALA A 61 5.69 0.97 2.86
N THR A 62 5.77 1.62 4.01
CA THR A 62 6.96 2.33 4.51
C THR A 62 7.17 2.01 5.98
N CYS A 63 8.38 2.25 6.46
CA CYS A 63 8.73 2.10 7.86
C CYS A 63 9.77 3.18 8.20
N ASP A 64 9.65 3.82 9.36
CA ASP A 64 10.68 4.75 9.83
C ASP A 64 11.91 4.02 10.39
N ASP A 65 12.88 4.76 10.89
CA ASP A 65 14.10 4.25 11.50
C ASP A 65 13.89 3.60 12.89
N GLN A 66 12.68 3.71 13.44
CA GLN A 66 12.28 3.09 14.72
C GLN A 66 11.40 1.85 14.54
N GLY A 67 11.03 1.50 13.30
CA GLY A 67 10.17 0.37 13.01
C GLY A 67 8.67 0.70 12.96
N ASN A 68 8.27 1.98 13.05
CA ASN A 68 6.88 2.36 12.89
C ASN A 68 6.47 2.29 11.41
N CYS A 69 5.48 1.46 11.11
CA CYS A 69 5.03 1.19 9.76
C CYS A 69 3.84 2.06 9.36
N ASP A 70 3.77 2.41 8.06
CA ASP A 70 2.61 3.01 7.40
C ASP A 70 2.33 2.30 6.08
N VAL A 71 1.04 2.15 5.73
CA VAL A 71 0.62 1.65 4.43
C VAL A 71 -0.41 2.59 3.83
N SER A 72 -0.07 3.20 2.70
CA SER A 72 -0.92 4.18 2.01
C SER A 72 -1.33 3.71 0.62
N PRO A 73 -2.61 3.88 0.21
CA PRO A 73 -3.01 3.68 -1.18
C PRO A 73 -2.59 4.87 -2.05
N LYS A 74 -2.16 4.59 -3.28
CA LYS A 74 -1.97 5.55 -4.36
C LYS A 74 -2.74 5.08 -5.57
N GLY A 75 -3.57 5.94 -6.12
CA GLY A 75 -4.44 5.60 -7.25
C GLY A 75 -4.67 6.76 -8.17
N ASP A 76 -4.77 6.45 -9.46
CA ASP A 76 -5.02 7.38 -10.56
C ASP A 76 -5.49 6.55 -11.78
N PRO A 77 -5.85 7.12 -12.93
CA PRO A 77 -6.10 6.32 -14.12
C PRO A 77 -4.99 5.32 -14.41
N PRO A 78 -5.29 4.16 -15.01
CA PRO A 78 -4.30 3.12 -15.31
C PRO A 78 -3.04 3.70 -15.97
N GLY A 79 -1.87 3.21 -15.55
CA GLY A 79 -0.58 3.71 -16.03
C GLY A 79 -0.04 4.93 -15.28
N PHE A 80 -0.63 5.29 -14.13
CA PHE A 80 -0.21 6.44 -13.33
C PHE A 80 1.22 6.31 -12.80
N ALA A 81 1.69 5.09 -12.54
CA ALA A 81 3.08 4.83 -12.18
C ALA A 81 3.93 4.85 -13.46
N LYS A 82 4.68 5.94 -13.64
CA LYS A 82 5.54 6.16 -14.80
C LYS A 82 6.78 5.29 -14.73
N VAL A 83 6.98 4.43 -15.71
CA VAL A 83 8.25 3.70 -15.88
C VAL A 83 9.26 4.66 -16.51
N LEU A 84 10.36 4.94 -15.79
CA LEU A 84 11.44 5.82 -16.27
C LEU A 84 12.45 5.05 -17.12
N ASP A 85 12.82 3.84 -16.65
CA ASP A 85 13.68 2.90 -17.36
C ASP A 85 13.43 1.47 -16.85
N GLU A 86 14.36 0.54 -17.03
CA GLU A 86 14.20 -0.85 -16.60
C GLU A 86 14.40 -1.05 -15.09
N THR A 87 14.97 -0.07 -14.39
CA THR A 87 15.31 -0.13 -12.97
C THR A 87 14.62 0.94 -12.14
N ARG A 88 13.87 1.86 -12.76
CA ARG A 88 13.25 2.98 -12.05
C ARG A 88 11.82 3.23 -12.50
N LEU A 89 10.99 3.57 -11.54
CA LEU A 89 9.63 4.06 -11.76
C LEU A 89 9.36 5.30 -10.89
N ALA A 90 8.36 6.10 -11.27
CA ALA A 90 7.92 7.26 -10.51
C ALA A 90 6.42 7.19 -10.26
N ILE A 91 6.01 7.50 -9.02
CA ILE A 91 4.61 7.55 -8.59
C ILE A 91 4.27 9.00 -8.23
N PRO A 92 3.26 9.64 -8.88
CA PRO A 92 2.89 11.00 -8.60
C PRO A 92 2.19 11.13 -7.24
N GLU A 93 2.44 12.21 -6.52
CA GLU A 93 1.59 12.63 -5.41
C GLU A 93 0.42 13.45 -5.92
N ARG A 94 -0.77 13.14 -5.39
CA ARG A 94 -2.00 13.89 -5.62
C ARG A 94 -2.46 14.57 -4.34
N PRO A 95 -3.21 15.66 -4.42
CA PRO A 95 -3.75 16.34 -3.25
C PRO A 95 -4.51 15.37 -2.34
N GLY A 96 -4.26 15.46 -1.03
CA GLY A 96 -4.85 14.60 -0.01
C GLY A 96 -4.97 15.33 1.34
N ASN A 97 -5.01 14.58 2.43
CA ASN A 97 -5.19 15.09 3.80
C ASN A 97 -3.94 15.75 4.41
N ARG A 98 -2.79 15.72 3.73
CA ARG A 98 -1.50 16.31 4.14
C ARG A 98 -0.85 15.67 5.39
N ARG A 99 -1.32 14.53 5.87
CA ARG A 99 -0.67 13.83 6.99
C ARG A 99 0.76 13.43 6.65
N ALA A 100 0.97 12.94 5.42
CA ALA A 100 2.29 12.66 4.87
C ALA A 100 3.11 11.60 5.65
N ASP A 101 2.46 10.72 6.42
CA ASP A 101 3.13 9.75 7.30
C ASP A 101 4.16 8.90 6.52
N GLY A 102 3.76 8.31 5.40
CA GLY A 102 4.67 7.55 4.56
C GLY A 102 5.84 8.38 3.99
N TYR A 103 5.63 9.66 3.68
CA TYR A 103 6.73 10.54 3.22
C TYR A 103 7.71 10.86 4.33
N LEU A 104 7.23 11.07 5.57
CA LEU A 104 8.08 11.27 6.73
C LEU A 104 8.92 10.03 7.01
N ASN A 105 8.34 8.83 6.85
CA ASN A 105 9.08 7.58 6.95
C ASN A 105 10.18 7.49 5.89
N MET A 106 9.86 7.78 4.61
CA MET A 106 10.81 7.73 3.50
C MET A 106 12.02 8.68 3.68
N LEU A 107 11.83 9.81 4.34
CA LEU A 107 12.93 10.74 4.65
C LEU A 107 13.90 10.19 5.70
N ARG A 108 13.43 9.29 6.58
CA ARG A 108 14.24 8.65 7.63
C ARG A 108 14.78 7.30 7.19
N ASN A 109 13.96 6.53 6.49
CA ASN A 109 14.30 5.21 5.95
C ASN A 109 13.77 5.12 4.50
N PRO A 110 14.65 5.28 3.49
CA PRO A 110 14.24 5.39 2.09
C PRO A 110 13.89 4.03 1.44
N HIS A 111 13.40 3.05 2.19
CA HIS A 111 12.95 1.78 1.65
C HIS A 111 11.43 1.73 1.56
N VAL A 112 10.93 1.17 0.46
CA VAL A 112 9.50 1.02 0.20
C VAL A 112 9.17 -0.36 -0.33
N GLY A 113 7.98 -0.85 0.04
CA GLY A 113 7.35 -2.01 -0.58
C GLY A 113 6.09 -1.59 -1.31
N LEU A 114 5.96 -2.00 -2.56
CA LEU A 114 4.86 -1.63 -3.45
C LEU A 114 4.08 -2.87 -3.88
N ILE A 115 2.75 -2.77 -3.89
CA ILE A 115 1.86 -3.79 -4.47
C ILE A 115 0.95 -3.11 -5.49
N PHE A 116 1.13 -3.43 -6.77
CA PHE A 116 0.30 -2.95 -7.86
C PHE A 116 -0.84 -3.92 -8.15
N LEU A 117 -2.06 -3.38 -8.23
CA LEU A 117 -3.30 -4.12 -8.41
C LEU A 117 -4.00 -3.71 -9.71
N ILE A 118 -4.62 -4.69 -10.36
CA ILE A 118 -5.53 -4.47 -11.48
C ILE A 118 -6.88 -5.08 -11.08
N PRO A 119 -7.98 -4.30 -11.07
CA PRO A 119 -9.31 -4.84 -10.76
C PRO A 119 -9.65 -6.06 -11.61
N GLY A 120 -10.15 -7.11 -10.96
CA GLY A 120 -10.47 -8.37 -11.63
C GLY A 120 -9.29 -9.34 -11.81
N ARG A 121 -8.03 -8.91 -11.57
CA ARG A 121 -6.87 -9.79 -11.58
C ARG A 121 -6.52 -10.25 -10.16
N ASN A 122 -6.32 -11.54 -9.98
CA ASN A 122 -5.96 -12.10 -8.68
C ASN A 122 -4.46 -12.02 -8.37
N GLU A 123 -3.63 -11.94 -9.40
CA GLU A 123 -2.19 -11.73 -9.26
C GLU A 123 -1.90 -10.27 -8.92
N THR A 124 -0.74 -10.01 -8.33
CA THR A 124 -0.23 -8.66 -8.07
C THR A 124 1.23 -8.56 -8.49
N LEU A 125 1.64 -7.38 -8.94
CA LEU A 125 3.06 -7.09 -9.14
C LEU A 125 3.60 -6.42 -7.87
N ARG A 126 4.64 -7.01 -7.26
CA ARG A 126 5.36 -6.42 -6.14
C ARG A 126 6.66 -5.81 -6.62
N VAL A 127 6.96 -4.63 -6.08
CA VAL A 127 8.23 -3.93 -6.28
C VAL A 127 8.73 -3.49 -4.92
N ASN A 128 9.94 -3.87 -4.55
CA ASN A 128 10.63 -3.34 -3.39
C ASN A 128 11.84 -2.54 -3.87
N GLY A 129 12.21 -1.49 -3.16
CA GLY A 129 13.34 -0.68 -3.56
C GLY A 129 13.56 0.56 -2.70
N ARG A 130 14.48 1.38 -3.16
CA ARG A 130 14.82 2.64 -2.51
C ARG A 130 14.08 3.79 -3.18
N VAL A 131 13.57 4.70 -2.38
CA VAL A 131 12.80 5.85 -2.84
C VAL A 131 13.53 7.15 -2.59
N ARG A 132 13.38 8.09 -3.52
CA ARG A 132 13.69 9.50 -3.31
C ARG A 132 12.48 10.35 -3.65
N LEU A 133 12.28 11.41 -2.88
CA LEU A 133 11.22 12.37 -3.11
C LEU A 133 11.72 13.44 -4.10
N VAL A 134 11.05 13.56 -5.23
CA VAL A 134 11.45 14.47 -6.31
C VAL A 134 10.42 15.57 -6.44
N ARG A 135 10.88 16.83 -6.33
CA ARG A 135 10.03 18.02 -6.36
C ARG A 135 9.62 18.42 -7.78
N ASP A 136 10.52 18.24 -8.74
CA ASP A 136 10.29 18.59 -10.14
C ASP A 136 11.21 17.79 -11.04
N ALA A 137 10.65 17.30 -12.17
CA ALA A 137 11.41 16.59 -13.20
C ALA A 137 10.66 16.69 -14.54
N PRO A 138 11.37 16.57 -15.69
CA PRO A 138 10.75 16.66 -17.01
C PRO A 138 9.58 15.69 -17.22
N TYR A 139 9.65 14.48 -16.67
CA TYR A 139 8.59 13.48 -16.77
C TYR A 139 7.30 13.82 -16.02
N PHE A 140 7.27 14.88 -15.19
CA PHE A 140 6.04 15.31 -14.51
C PHE A 140 4.96 15.77 -15.49
N ASP A 141 5.36 16.29 -16.65
CA ASP A 141 4.43 16.72 -17.69
C ASP A 141 3.66 15.53 -18.30
N GLU A 142 4.27 14.34 -18.30
CA GLU A 142 3.62 13.10 -18.74
C GLU A 142 2.68 12.50 -17.67
N MET A 143 2.74 12.99 -16.42
CA MET A 143 1.92 12.57 -15.30
C MET A 143 0.74 13.51 -15.03
N VAL A 144 0.44 14.43 -15.94
CA VAL A 144 -0.70 15.36 -15.82
C VAL A 144 -2.02 14.59 -15.96
N VAL A 145 -2.92 14.77 -14.99
CA VAL A 145 -4.28 14.22 -15.02
C VAL A 145 -5.28 15.34 -14.75
N LYS A 146 -6.33 15.47 -15.59
CA LYS A 146 -7.34 16.52 -15.48
C LYS A 146 -6.73 17.94 -15.34
N ASN A 147 -5.68 18.24 -16.08
CA ASN A 147 -4.90 19.47 -16.03
C ASN A 147 -4.15 19.74 -14.71
N HIS A 148 -4.00 18.73 -13.85
CA HIS A 148 -3.23 18.83 -12.62
C HIS A 148 -1.89 18.12 -12.77
N ARG A 149 -0.81 18.90 -12.81
CA ARG A 149 0.58 18.42 -12.77
C ARG A 149 0.94 18.08 -11.33
N PRO A 150 1.56 16.91 -11.04
CA PRO A 150 2.00 16.61 -9.68
C PRO A 150 3.06 17.61 -9.21
N ILE A 151 3.04 17.91 -7.90
CA ILE A 151 4.05 18.77 -7.26
C ILE A 151 5.20 17.98 -6.65
N LEU A 152 5.01 16.67 -6.51
CA LEU A 152 5.93 15.72 -5.90
C LEU A 152 5.76 14.37 -6.58
N ALA A 153 6.84 13.64 -6.74
CA ALA A 153 6.83 12.23 -7.11
C ALA A 153 7.76 11.42 -6.22
N LEU A 154 7.36 10.16 -5.99
CA LEU A 154 8.21 9.13 -5.41
C LEU A 154 8.94 8.45 -6.58
N GLU A 155 10.24 8.71 -6.72
CA GLU A 155 11.07 7.98 -7.67
C GLU A 155 11.70 6.78 -6.97
N VAL A 156 11.37 5.58 -7.43
CA VAL A 156 11.78 4.31 -6.82
C VAL A 156 12.82 3.63 -7.69
N GLU A 157 14.00 3.39 -7.14
CA GLU A 157 15.02 2.50 -7.67
C GLU A 157 14.70 1.07 -7.25
N ILE A 158 14.52 0.18 -8.23
CA ILE A 158 14.03 -1.18 -8.04
C ILE A 158 15.16 -2.08 -7.57
N GLU A 159 15.02 -2.65 -6.37
CA GLU A 159 15.91 -3.68 -5.84
C GLU A 159 15.34 -5.08 -6.06
N GLN A 160 14.00 -5.19 -6.07
CA GLN A 160 13.31 -6.47 -6.26
C GLN A 160 11.97 -6.26 -6.98
N VAL A 161 11.68 -7.07 -7.98
CA VAL A 161 10.38 -7.11 -8.66
C VAL A 161 9.96 -8.54 -8.97
N PHE A 162 8.70 -8.87 -8.68
CA PHE A 162 8.13 -10.20 -8.95
C PHE A 162 6.61 -10.21 -8.87
N PHE A 163 5.99 -11.19 -9.53
CA PHE A 163 4.56 -11.44 -9.37
C PHE A 163 4.27 -12.23 -8.10
N HIS A 164 3.29 -11.79 -7.33
CA HIS A 164 2.79 -12.49 -6.16
C HIS A 164 1.64 -13.41 -6.53
N CYS A 165 1.44 -14.49 -5.73
CA CYS A 165 0.43 -15.49 -6.03
C CYS A 165 -1.01 -14.98 -5.85
N ALA A 166 -1.94 -15.55 -6.61
CA ALA A 166 -3.36 -15.21 -6.64
C ALA A 166 -4.16 -15.68 -5.41
N LYS A 167 -3.60 -16.55 -4.57
CA LYS A 167 -4.36 -17.31 -3.56
C LYS A 167 -5.14 -16.48 -2.55
N ALA A 168 -4.58 -15.33 -2.11
CA ALA A 168 -5.24 -14.48 -1.13
C ALA A 168 -6.51 -13.85 -1.72
N PHE A 169 -6.42 -13.30 -2.92
CA PHE A 169 -7.54 -12.70 -3.64
C PHE A 169 -8.62 -13.72 -4.02
N MET A 170 -8.20 -14.95 -4.36
CA MET A 170 -9.13 -16.05 -4.64
C MET A 170 -9.88 -16.49 -3.39
N ARG A 171 -9.18 -16.66 -2.25
CA ARG A 171 -9.82 -17.07 -0.98
C ARG A 171 -10.78 -16.02 -0.45
N SER A 172 -10.44 -14.74 -0.58
CA SER A 172 -11.29 -13.63 -0.16
C SER A 172 -12.45 -13.36 -1.12
N SER A 173 -12.48 -13.99 -2.31
CA SER A 173 -13.45 -13.67 -3.38
C SER A 173 -13.50 -12.19 -3.73
N LEU A 174 -12.37 -11.46 -3.58
CA LEU A 174 -12.30 -10.00 -3.65
C LEU A 174 -12.89 -9.43 -4.94
N TRP A 175 -12.74 -10.13 -6.07
CA TRP A 175 -13.22 -9.67 -7.37
C TRP A 175 -14.55 -10.33 -7.80
N LYS A 176 -15.34 -10.80 -6.82
CA LYS A 176 -16.68 -11.35 -7.08
C LYS A 176 -17.75 -10.37 -6.58
N PRO A 177 -18.25 -9.42 -7.40
CA PRO A 177 -19.19 -8.39 -6.96
C PRO A 177 -20.46 -8.94 -6.29
N GLN A 178 -20.90 -10.14 -6.69
CA GLN A 178 -22.04 -10.82 -6.08
C GLN A 178 -21.84 -11.22 -4.61
N THR A 179 -20.60 -11.16 -4.09
CA THR A 179 -20.30 -11.43 -2.68
C THR A 179 -20.09 -10.16 -1.85
N TRP A 180 -20.19 -8.99 -2.47
CA TRP A 180 -19.98 -7.73 -1.78
C TRP A 180 -21.25 -7.28 -1.08
N ASP A 181 -21.10 -6.79 0.12
CA ASP A 181 -22.15 -6.18 0.93
C ASP A 181 -21.62 -4.87 1.52
N PRO A 182 -21.50 -3.79 0.73
CA PRO A 182 -20.96 -2.52 1.20
C PRO A 182 -21.89 -1.86 2.25
N ASP A 183 -23.18 -2.18 2.25
CA ASP A 183 -24.17 -1.56 3.13
C ASP A 183 -24.18 -2.17 4.54
N GLN A 184 -23.43 -3.24 4.81
CA GLN A 184 -23.22 -3.78 6.16
C GLN A 184 -22.53 -2.79 7.11
N LEU A 185 -21.85 -1.78 6.57
CA LEU A 185 -21.23 -0.71 7.33
C LEU A 185 -21.93 0.63 7.05
N PRO A 186 -21.94 1.55 8.04
CA PRO A 186 -22.50 2.87 7.83
C PRO A 186 -21.70 3.65 6.75
N GLN A 187 -22.35 4.63 6.15
CA GLN A 187 -21.70 5.52 5.18
C GLN A 187 -20.51 6.25 5.78
N HIS A 188 -19.56 6.65 4.93
CA HIS A 188 -18.28 7.25 5.34
C HIS A 188 -18.44 8.44 6.31
N ALA A 189 -19.40 9.33 6.10
CA ALA A 189 -19.69 10.45 6.99
C ALA A 189 -20.00 10.00 8.43
N ALA A 190 -20.78 8.93 8.60
CA ALA A 190 -21.11 8.37 9.92
C ALA A 190 -19.89 7.70 10.58
N ILE A 191 -19.03 7.02 9.79
CA ILE A 191 -17.77 6.47 10.30
C ILE A 191 -16.90 7.60 10.82
N VAL A 192 -16.69 8.66 10.02
CA VAL A 192 -15.90 9.84 10.42
C VAL A 192 -16.44 10.45 11.71
N LYS A 193 -17.75 10.66 11.78
CA LYS A 193 -18.40 11.22 12.98
C LYS A 193 -18.19 10.37 14.23
N SER A 194 -18.11 9.04 14.08
CA SER A 194 -17.95 8.11 15.22
C SER A 194 -16.52 8.01 15.76
N VAL A 195 -15.50 8.20 14.90
CA VAL A 195 -14.09 7.93 15.25
C VAL A 195 -13.20 9.16 15.27
N GLN A 196 -13.63 10.28 14.67
CA GLN A 196 -12.83 11.51 14.62
C GLN A 196 -13.45 12.59 15.53
N TRP A 197 -12.55 13.35 16.18
CA TRP A 197 -12.95 14.55 16.91
C TRP A 197 -13.26 15.67 15.91
N THR A 198 -14.51 15.73 15.46
CA THR A 198 -14.98 16.74 14.51
C THR A 198 -16.15 17.53 15.08
N ARG A 199 -16.19 18.85 14.81
CA ARG A 199 -17.28 19.74 15.23
C ARG A 199 -18.46 19.69 14.27
N GLU A 200 -18.21 19.28 13.03
CA GLU A 200 -19.23 19.18 11.99
C GLU A 200 -20.32 18.21 12.39
N SER A 201 -21.56 18.53 12.04
CA SER A 201 -22.71 17.64 12.18
C SER A 201 -22.61 16.46 11.19
N LEU A 202 -23.42 15.42 11.40
CA LEU A 202 -23.50 14.32 10.43
C LEU A 202 -23.97 14.80 9.05
N GLU A 203 -24.90 15.77 9.02
CA GLU A 203 -25.45 16.36 7.80
C GLU A 203 -24.33 17.10 7.01
N GLU A 204 -23.58 17.97 7.67
CA GLU A 204 -22.43 18.68 7.09
C GLU A 204 -21.37 17.72 6.55
N LEU A 205 -21.07 16.63 7.28
CA LEU A 205 -20.13 15.60 6.81
C LEU A 205 -20.68 14.83 5.60
N THR A 206 -21.98 14.54 5.58
CA THR A 206 -22.64 13.85 4.46
C THR A 206 -22.59 14.72 3.19
N GLU A 207 -22.83 16.01 3.32
CA GLU A 207 -22.70 16.95 2.20
C GLU A 207 -21.24 17.07 1.74
N TYR A 208 -20.28 17.17 2.69
CA TYR A 208 -18.86 17.25 2.39
C TYR A 208 -18.34 16.02 1.61
N TYR A 209 -18.72 14.81 2.02
CA TYR A 209 -18.31 13.54 1.38
C TYR A 209 -19.20 13.13 0.21
N GLY A 210 -20.13 13.98 -0.23
CA GLY A 210 -20.98 13.78 -1.40
C GLY A 210 -20.27 14.07 -2.72
N GLU A 211 -21.04 14.44 -3.76
CA GLU A 211 -20.53 14.70 -5.14
C GLU A 211 -19.40 15.75 -5.20
N SER A 212 -19.40 16.73 -4.31
CA SER A 212 -18.38 17.77 -4.25
C SER A 212 -17.00 17.23 -3.89
N TYR A 213 -16.94 16.15 -3.12
CA TYR A 213 -15.70 15.47 -2.73
C TYR A 213 -15.00 14.85 -3.94
N GLU A 214 -15.73 14.13 -4.78
CA GLU A 214 -15.20 13.54 -6.01
C GLU A 214 -14.68 14.61 -6.99
N LYS A 215 -15.39 15.74 -7.14
CA LYS A 215 -14.97 16.87 -7.97
C LYS A 215 -13.69 17.52 -7.48
N SER A 216 -13.38 17.40 -6.18
CA SER A 216 -12.22 18.05 -5.54
C SER A 216 -10.94 17.19 -5.50
N MET A 217 -10.96 15.94 -5.98
CA MET A 217 -9.83 14.98 -5.83
C MET A 217 -8.49 15.48 -6.35
N TYR A 218 -8.47 16.38 -7.33
CA TYR A 218 -7.23 16.94 -7.88
C TYR A 218 -7.00 18.41 -7.47
N ILE A 219 -7.85 18.98 -6.62
CA ILE A 219 -7.78 20.38 -6.22
C ILE A 219 -7.07 20.51 -4.88
N THR A 220 -5.96 21.21 -4.84
CA THR A 220 -5.29 21.56 -3.58
C THR A 220 -6.11 22.65 -2.87
N LYS A 221 -6.79 22.30 -1.78
CA LYS A 221 -7.39 23.32 -0.90
C LYS A 221 -6.25 24.12 -0.24
N LYS A 222 -6.26 25.43 -0.42
CA LYS A 222 -5.31 26.35 0.20
C LYS A 222 -5.49 26.44 1.72
#